data_b57b040f82c05d3f5709640438833e38
#
_entry.id   b57b040f82c05d3f5709640438833e38
#
_cell.length_a   1.000
_cell.length_b   1.000
_cell.length_c   1.000
_cell.angle_alpha   90.00
_cell.angle_beta   90.00
_cell.angle_gamma   90.00
#
_symmetry.space_group_name_H-M   'P 1'
#
loop_
_entity.id
_entity.type
_entity.pdbx_description
1 polymer ?
#
loop_
_entity_poly.entity_id
_entity_poly.type
_entity_poly.pdbx_seq_one_letter_code
_entity_poly.pdbx_strand_id
1 'polypeptide(L)'
;MDEKEKELQLAEEKKIEENVKEYGTDKIPSMSDRIALITIIGQVEGHNVLPPQTKSTKYEHCIPQLVSIETNDKIEGVFIILNTVGGDVEAGLAIAEMIRSISKPTVSLVIGGSHSIGVPLATAANYSFISPSATMIIHPVRMNGLVIGAPQTFEYFNKMQERISDFIVRTSKMEKDTLKRLMMQTDELLNDMGTILIGEQAVELGLIDEVGGISDALNKLESLINLKAENVNLNDDGKEDDK
;
A
#
# COMPACT_ATOMS: atom_id res chain seq x y z
N MET A 1 -13.86 38.01 -21.18
CA MET A 1 -12.62 37.23 -20.88
C MET A 1 -11.54 37.77 -21.79
N ASP A 2 -10.49 38.34 -21.24
CA ASP A 2 -9.41 38.89 -22.04
C ASP A 2 -8.47 37.74 -22.53
N GLU A 3 -7.53 38.06 -23.41
CA GLU A 3 -6.63 37.08 -24.02
C GLU A 3 -5.75 36.38 -22.96
N LYS A 4 -5.38 37.11 -21.92
CA LYS A 4 -4.57 36.62 -20.81
C LYS A 4 -5.31 35.65 -19.89
N GLU A 5 -6.61 35.88 -19.66
CA GLU A 5 -7.49 34.95 -18.93
C GLU A 5 -7.67 33.65 -19.68
N LYS A 6 -7.79 33.68 -21.02
CA LYS A 6 -7.88 32.49 -21.88
C LYS A 6 -6.57 31.66 -21.86
N GLU A 7 -5.43 32.33 -21.94
CA GLU A 7 -4.13 31.66 -21.88
C GLU A 7 -3.92 30.96 -20.51
N LEU A 8 -4.31 31.61 -19.41
CA LEU A 8 -4.22 31.06 -18.07
C LEU A 8 -5.12 29.82 -17.92
N GLN A 9 -6.35 29.92 -18.40
CA GLN A 9 -7.31 28.81 -18.36
C GLN A 9 -6.81 27.60 -19.17
N LEU A 10 -6.27 27.85 -20.38
CA LEU A 10 -5.71 26.78 -21.23
C LEU A 10 -4.47 26.10 -20.59
N ALA A 11 -3.66 26.88 -19.86
CA ALA A 11 -2.52 26.35 -19.13
C ALA A 11 -2.95 25.47 -17.93
N GLU A 12 -4.00 25.89 -17.21
CA GLU A 12 -4.58 25.08 -16.12
C GLU A 12 -5.21 23.79 -16.65
N GLU A 13 -5.96 23.82 -17.74
CA GLU A 13 -6.56 22.64 -18.36
C GLU A 13 -5.48 21.64 -18.79
N LYS A 14 -4.40 22.09 -19.43
CA LYS A 14 -3.26 21.22 -19.79
C LYS A 14 -2.60 20.58 -18.58
N LYS A 15 -2.41 21.34 -17.51
CA LYS A 15 -1.82 20.83 -16.27
C LYS A 15 -2.72 19.78 -15.62
N ILE A 16 -4.04 19.96 -15.66
CA ILE A 16 -5.01 18.96 -15.18
C ILE A 16 -4.92 17.68 -16.02
N GLU A 17 -4.88 17.78 -17.35
CA GLU A 17 -4.73 16.64 -18.25
C GLU A 17 -3.42 15.87 -18.00
N GLU A 18 -2.31 16.58 -17.81
CA GLU A 18 -1.02 15.97 -17.47
C GLU A 18 -1.07 15.23 -16.12
N ASN A 19 -1.64 15.85 -15.09
CA ASN A 19 -1.80 15.23 -13.78
C ASN A 19 -2.68 13.97 -13.83
N VAL A 20 -3.80 14.03 -14.55
CA VAL A 20 -4.70 12.87 -14.72
C VAL A 20 -4.00 11.73 -15.45
N LYS A 21 -3.16 12.05 -16.43
CA LYS A 21 -2.39 11.05 -17.16
C LYS A 21 -1.29 10.41 -16.30
N GLU A 22 -0.60 11.20 -15.49
CA GLU A 22 0.54 10.75 -14.67
C GLU A 22 0.11 10.11 -13.35
N TYR A 23 -0.86 10.72 -12.67
CA TYR A 23 -1.28 10.33 -11.31
C TYR A 23 -2.65 9.64 -11.25
N GLY A 24 -3.42 9.64 -12.35
CA GLY A 24 -4.81 9.18 -12.36
C GLY A 24 -5.80 10.15 -11.71
N THR A 25 -5.35 11.35 -11.34
CA THR A 25 -6.16 12.39 -10.68
C THR A 25 -5.66 13.79 -11.08
N ASP A 26 -6.49 14.82 -10.96
CA ASP A 26 -6.13 16.22 -11.23
C ASP A 26 -5.09 16.77 -10.25
N LYS A 27 -5.06 16.21 -9.06
CA LYS A 27 -4.08 16.53 -8.00
C LYS A 27 -3.90 15.33 -7.08
N ILE A 28 -2.77 15.28 -6.38
CA ILE A 28 -2.56 14.26 -5.33
C ILE A 28 -3.59 14.52 -4.22
N PRO A 29 -4.44 13.53 -3.90
CA PRO A 29 -5.39 13.69 -2.81
C PRO A 29 -4.66 13.98 -1.50
N SER A 30 -5.08 15.00 -0.79
CA SER A 30 -4.59 15.30 0.56
C SER A 30 -5.77 15.46 1.50
N MET A 31 -5.59 15.01 2.73
CA MET A 31 -6.59 15.18 3.80
C MET A 31 -6.42 16.53 4.49
N SER A 32 -5.20 17.04 4.45
CA SER A 32 -4.79 18.37 4.92
C SER A 32 -3.55 18.79 4.12
N ASP A 33 -3.07 20.02 4.33
CA ASP A 33 -1.81 20.47 3.71
C ASP A 33 -0.58 19.66 4.17
N ARG A 34 -0.72 18.88 5.25
CA ARG A 34 0.36 18.08 5.87
C ARG A 34 0.27 16.58 5.62
N ILE A 35 -0.92 16.04 5.31
CA ILE A 35 -1.16 14.59 5.18
C ILE A 35 -1.59 14.28 3.75
N ALA A 36 -0.80 13.47 3.07
CA ALA A 36 -1.16 12.92 1.78
C ALA A 36 -2.04 11.66 1.94
N LEU A 37 -2.96 11.45 1.00
CA LEU A 37 -3.82 10.28 0.91
C LEU A 37 -3.45 9.45 -0.32
N ILE A 38 -3.18 8.17 -0.11
CA ILE A 38 -3.07 7.15 -1.17
C ILE A 38 -4.23 6.18 -1.03
N THR A 39 -4.89 5.85 -2.13
CA THR A 39 -5.96 4.86 -2.15
C THR A 39 -5.61 3.70 -3.08
N ILE A 40 -5.74 2.47 -2.56
CA ILE A 40 -5.53 1.23 -3.30
C ILE A 40 -6.86 0.48 -3.34
N ILE A 41 -7.61 0.69 -4.43
CA ILE A 41 -8.99 0.22 -4.55
C ILE A 41 -9.16 -0.59 -5.83
N GLY A 42 -9.84 -1.75 -5.70
CA GLY A 42 -10.05 -2.67 -6.81
C GLY A 42 -8.86 -3.59 -7.06
N GLN A 43 -8.64 -4.00 -8.30
CA GLN A 43 -7.53 -4.88 -8.67
C GLN A 43 -6.24 -4.09 -8.87
N VAL A 44 -5.12 -4.59 -8.36
CA VAL A 44 -3.79 -4.01 -8.65
C VAL A 44 -3.42 -4.33 -10.10
N GLU A 45 -3.33 -3.29 -10.92
CA GLU A 45 -2.98 -3.37 -12.34
C GLU A 45 -1.49 -3.17 -12.52
N GLY A 46 -0.86 -4.12 -13.22
CA GLY A 46 0.58 -4.10 -13.53
C GLY A 46 0.85 -3.78 -15.01
N HIS A 47 1.76 -4.55 -15.63
CA HIS A 47 2.16 -4.33 -17.02
C HIS A 47 1.07 -4.69 -18.05
N ASN A 48 0.10 -5.53 -17.67
CA ASN A 48 -1.04 -5.85 -18.51
C ASN A 48 -2.21 -4.93 -18.17
N VAL A 49 -2.71 -4.22 -19.17
CA VAL A 49 -3.88 -3.34 -19.04
C VAL A 49 -5.13 -4.18 -18.81
N LEU A 50 -5.86 -3.88 -17.74
CA LEU A 50 -7.11 -4.55 -17.43
C LEU A 50 -8.27 -4.02 -18.30
N PRO A 51 -9.34 -4.81 -18.49
CA PRO A 51 -10.53 -4.34 -19.18
C PRO A 51 -11.10 -3.05 -18.55
N PRO A 52 -11.61 -2.09 -19.34
CA PRO A 52 -12.07 -0.79 -18.85
C PRO A 52 -13.17 -0.86 -17.76
N GLN A 53 -13.89 -1.98 -17.67
CA GLN A 53 -14.93 -2.22 -16.67
C GLN A 53 -14.37 -2.64 -15.30
N THR A 54 -13.11 -3.06 -15.24
CA THR A 54 -12.46 -3.50 -14.01
C THR A 54 -12.05 -2.29 -13.17
N LYS A 55 -12.53 -2.24 -11.94
CA LYS A 55 -12.01 -1.26 -10.96
C LYS A 55 -10.58 -1.65 -10.64
N SER A 56 -9.62 -0.76 -10.93
CA SER A 56 -8.21 -1.03 -10.72
C SER A 56 -7.45 0.15 -10.11
N THR A 57 -6.38 -0.19 -9.42
CA THR A 57 -5.35 0.75 -9.02
C THR A 57 -4.14 0.47 -9.89
N LYS A 58 -3.72 1.46 -10.68
CA LYS A 58 -2.60 1.37 -11.60
C LYS A 58 -1.30 1.70 -10.89
N TYR A 59 -0.33 0.80 -10.94
CA TYR A 59 0.95 1.00 -10.24
C TYR A 59 1.74 2.19 -10.80
N GLU A 60 1.64 2.45 -12.12
CA GLU A 60 2.26 3.61 -12.77
C GLU A 60 1.68 4.96 -12.33
N HIS A 61 0.49 4.97 -11.72
CA HIS A 61 -0.06 6.17 -11.07
C HIS A 61 0.37 6.28 -9.60
N CYS A 62 0.54 5.15 -8.90
CA CYS A 62 0.95 5.15 -7.50
C CYS A 62 2.41 5.56 -7.31
N ILE A 63 3.31 5.05 -8.14
CA ILE A 63 4.74 5.32 -8.01
C ILE A 63 5.08 6.81 -8.08
N PRO A 64 4.66 7.59 -9.11
CA PRO A 64 4.94 9.01 -9.15
C PRO A 64 4.27 9.81 -8.03
N GLN A 65 3.08 9.39 -7.55
CA GLN A 65 2.47 10.01 -6.36
C GLN A 65 3.36 9.83 -5.12
N LEU A 66 3.86 8.61 -4.88
CA LEU A 66 4.74 8.31 -3.75
C LEU A 66 6.07 9.10 -3.83
N VAL A 67 6.65 9.24 -5.03
CA VAL A 67 7.84 10.09 -5.23
C VAL A 67 7.53 11.55 -4.95
N SER A 68 6.41 12.06 -5.47
CA SER A 68 5.99 13.45 -5.23
C SER A 68 5.73 13.73 -3.75
N ILE A 69 5.13 12.77 -3.03
CA ILE A 69 4.93 12.86 -1.59
C ILE A 69 6.27 12.90 -0.85
N GLU A 70 7.21 12.02 -1.19
CA GLU A 70 8.54 11.97 -0.55
C GLU A 70 9.30 13.28 -0.70
N THR A 71 9.25 13.90 -1.88
CA THR A 71 9.99 15.12 -2.21
C THR A 71 9.28 16.42 -1.81
N ASN A 72 8.05 16.37 -1.30
CA ASN A 72 7.28 17.53 -0.90
C ASN A 72 7.43 17.82 0.59
N ASP A 73 8.21 18.83 0.95
CA ASP A 73 8.50 19.21 2.35
C ASP A 73 7.25 19.60 3.16
N LYS A 74 6.13 19.96 2.51
CA LYS A 74 4.87 20.27 3.20
C LYS A 74 4.15 19.02 3.71
N ILE A 75 4.40 17.86 3.10
CA ILE A 75 3.79 16.60 3.50
C ILE A 75 4.62 15.99 4.64
N GLU A 76 3.99 15.77 5.76
CA GLU A 76 4.61 15.25 6.99
C GLU A 76 4.23 13.79 7.26
N GLY A 77 3.13 13.30 6.67
CA GLY A 77 2.68 11.93 6.83
C GLY A 77 1.83 11.44 5.66
N VAL A 78 1.66 10.12 5.57
CA VAL A 78 0.91 9.47 4.49
C VAL A 78 -0.15 8.54 5.09
N PHE A 79 -1.39 8.73 4.69
CA PHE A 79 -2.49 7.84 5.01
C PHE A 79 -2.84 6.98 3.81
N ILE A 80 -2.94 5.65 4.01
CA ILE A 80 -3.13 4.69 2.93
C ILE A 80 -4.43 3.92 3.20
N ILE A 81 -5.41 4.04 2.31
CA ILE A 81 -6.68 3.30 2.38
C ILE A 81 -6.65 2.14 1.40
N LEU A 82 -7.00 0.94 1.89
CA LEU A 82 -7.02 -0.28 1.09
C LEU A 82 -8.42 -0.90 1.05
N ASN A 83 -8.86 -1.21 -0.17
CA ASN A 83 -9.99 -2.09 -0.46
C ASN A 83 -9.72 -2.81 -1.78
N THR A 84 -8.86 -3.83 -1.76
CA THR A 84 -8.34 -4.49 -2.96
C THR A 84 -8.50 -6.00 -2.89
N VAL A 85 -8.79 -6.59 -4.05
CA VAL A 85 -8.78 -8.04 -4.25
C VAL A 85 -7.39 -8.59 -4.56
N GLY A 86 -6.36 -7.74 -4.57
CA GLY A 86 -5.03 -8.07 -5.05
C GLY A 86 -4.88 -7.86 -6.54
N GLY A 87 -3.97 -8.58 -7.19
CA GLY A 87 -3.72 -8.45 -8.64
C GLY A 87 -2.29 -8.80 -9.03
N ASP A 88 -1.66 -7.94 -9.84
CA ASP A 88 -0.29 -8.16 -10.31
C ASP A 88 0.71 -8.12 -9.15
N VAL A 89 1.50 -9.21 -9.03
CA VAL A 89 2.42 -9.40 -7.91
C VAL A 89 3.60 -8.44 -7.95
N GLU A 90 4.19 -8.23 -9.14
CA GLU A 90 5.36 -7.34 -9.27
C GLU A 90 4.96 -5.88 -9.02
N ALA A 91 3.82 -5.46 -9.57
CA ALA A 91 3.28 -4.12 -9.35
C ALA A 91 2.94 -3.89 -7.86
N GLY A 92 2.28 -4.86 -7.22
CA GLY A 92 1.94 -4.76 -5.80
C GLY A 92 3.16 -4.73 -4.89
N LEU A 93 4.18 -5.56 -5.14
CA LEU A 93 5.44 -5.50 -4.40
C LEU A 93 6.18 -4.18 -4.64
N ALA A 94 6.19 -3.66 -5.88
CA ALA A 94 6.81 -2.36 -6.16
C ALA A 94 6.17 -1.23 -5.36
N ILE A 95 4.83 -1.16 -5.32
CA ILE A 95 4.11 -0.18 -4.50
C ILE A 95 4.42 -0.38 -3.01
N ALA A 96 4.40 -1.64 -2.52
CA ALA A 96 4.66 -1.96 -1.12
C ALA A 96 6.08 -1.55 -0.68
N GLU A 97 7.10 -1.83 -1.50
CA GLU A 97 8.48 -1.39 -1.25
C GLU A 97 8.62 0.14 -1.26
N MET A 98 7.94 0.81 -2.18
CA MET A 98 7.90 2.28 -2.20
C MET A 98 7.27 2.84 -0.92
N ILE A 99 6.12 2.32 -0.49
CA ILE A 99 5.47 2.73 0.78
C ILE A 99 6.43 2.48 1.95
N ARG A 100 7.08 1.32 2.00
CA ARG A 100 8.01 0.97 3.09
C ARG A 100 9.24 1.86 3.15
N SER A 101 9.69 2.36 2.00
CA SER A 101 10.90 3.18 1.88
C SER A 101 10.66 4.68 2.09
N ILE A 102 9.42 5.16 2.12
CA ILE A 102 9.09 6.56 2.40
C ILE A 102 9.65 6.94 3.77
N SER A 103 10.36 8.09 3.80
CA SER A 103 10.94 8.61 5.04
C SER A 103 9.90 9.15 6.03
N LYS A 104 8.73 9.54 5.54
CA LYS A 104 7.62 10.12 6.32
C LYS A 104 6.81 9.05 7.04
N PRO A 105 6.22 9.33 8.21
CA PRO A 105 5.28 8.43 8.87
C PRO A 105 4.15 7.99 7.96
N THR A 106 3.86 6.69 7.96
CA THR A 106 2.80 6.08 7.15
C THR A 106 1.86 5.26 8.01
N VAL A 107 0.57 5.37 7.77
CA VAL A 107 -0.46 4.52 8.38
C VAL A 107 -1.36 3.96 7.30
N SER A 108 -1.63 2.66 7.35
CA SER A 108 -2.56 1.98 6.47
C SER A 108 -3.87 1.63 7.19
N LEU A 109 -4.99 1.63 6.45
CA LEU A 109 -6.29 1.19 6.93
C LEU A 109 -6.97 0.30 5.88
N VAL A 110 -7.21 -0.95 6.24
CA VAL A 110 -8.01 -1.89 5.45
C VAL A 110 -9.49 -1.67 5.79
N ILE A 111 -10.28 -1.16 4.84
CA ILE A 111 -11.70 -0.81 5.07
C ILE A 111 -12.70 -1.89 4.64
N GLY A 112 -12.34 -2.76 3.67
CA GLY A 112 -13.21 -3.83 3.18
C GLY A 112 -12.43 -5.12 2.96
N GLY A 113 -11.43 -5.08 2.07
CA GLY A 113 -10.54 -6.22 1.84
C GLY A 113 -9.12 -5.80 1.50
N SER A 114 -8.15 -6.64 1.87
CA SER A 114 -6.77 -6.56 1.38
C SER A 114 -6.27 -7.96 1.10
N HIS A 115 -6.60 -8.46 -0.09
CA HIS A 115 -6.45 -9.86 -0.45
C HIS A 115 -5.19 -10.09 -1.30
N SER A 116 -4.59 -11.28 -1.19
CA SER A 116 -3.47 -11.69 -2.04
C SER A 116 -2.30 -10.70 -1.93
N ILE A 117 -1.86 -10.08 -3.03
CA ILE A 117 -0.81 -9.05 -3.01
C ILE A 117 -1.26 -7.76 -2.27
N GLY A 118 -2.52 -7.63 -1.91
CA GLY A 118 -3.00 -6.60 -0.99
C GLY A 118 -2.44 -6.76 0.43
N VAL A 119 -2.09 -7.99 0.85
CA VAL A 119 -1.55 -8.25 2.18
C VAL A 119 -0.24 -7.50 2.41
N PRO A 120 0.82 -7.65 1.59
CA PRO A 120 2.02 -6.83 1.74
C PRO A 120 1.77 -5.32 1.58
N LEU A 121 0.80 -4.90 0.78
CA LEU A 121 0.43 -3.47 0.68
C LEU A 121 -0.11 -2.92 2.01
N ALA A 122 -0.91 -3.71 2.74
CA ALA A 122 -1.43 -3.33 4.05
C ALA A 122 -0.34 -3.27 5.13
N THR A 123 0.62 -4.22 5.11
CA THR A 123 1.70 -4.30 6.10
C THR A 123 2.87 -3.36 5.81
N ALA A 124 2.92 -2.72 4.63
CA ALA A 124 4.04 -1.87 4.22
C ALA A 124 4.19 -0.58 5.04
N ALA A 125 3.10 -0.05 5.61
CA ALA A 125 3.10 1.16 6.42
C ALA A 125 3.86 0.99 7.75
N ASN A 126 4.16 2.10 8.43
CA ASN A 126 4.78 2.06 9.75
C ASN A 126 3.80 1.53 10.82
N TYR A 127 2.51 1.72 10.61
CA TYR A 127 1.45 1.18 11.44
C TYR A 127 0.22 0.84 10.60
N SER A 128 -0.45 -0.25 10.93
CA SER A 128 -1.54 -0.80 10.13
C SER A 128 -2.82 -0.99 10.95
N PHE A 129 -3.95 -0.61 10.36
CA PHE A 129 -5.29 -0.83 10.91
C PHE A 129 -6.13 -1.69 9.98
N ILE A 130 -7.07 -2.41 10.58
CA ILE A 130 -8.12 -3.14 9.87
C ILE A 130 -9.48 -2.82 10.50
N SER A 131 -10.49 -2.54 9.66
CA SER A 131 -11.87 -2.39 10.14
C SER A 131 -12.42 -3.72 10.66
N PRO A 132 -13.33 -3.74 11.67
CA PRO A 132 -13.79 -4.98 12.30
C PRO A 132 -14.36 -6.03 11.35
N SER A 133 -15.03 -5.59 10.27
CA SER A 133 -15.61 -6.48 9.24
C SER A 133 -14.75 -6.66 8.00
N ALA A 134 -13.59 -6.01 7.94
CA ALA A 134 -12.70 -6.13 6.79
C ALA A 134 -11.97 -7.47 6.80
N THR A 135 -11.58 -7.93 5.62
CA THR A 135 -11.00 -9.27 5.42
C THR A 135 -9.62 -9.20 4.79
N MET A 136 -8.77 -10.15 5.15
CA MET A 136 -7.50 -10.41 4.48
C MET A 136 -7.47 -11.86 4.02
N ILE A 137 -7.18 -12.08 2.72
CA ILE A 137 -7.06 -13.43 2.17
C ILE A 137 -5.60 -13.70 1.88
N ILE A 138 -5.06 -14.70 2.57
CA ILE A 138 -3.70 -15.19 2.41
C ILE A 138 -3.76 -16.50 1.62
N HIS A 139 -3.11 -16.56 0.48
CA HIS A 139 -3.05 -17.74 -0.38
C HIS A 139 -1.72 -17.80 -1.17
N PRO A 140 -1.33 -18.98 -1.70
CA PRO A 140 -0.13 -19.09 -2.54
C PRO A 140 -0.25 -18.29 -3.83
N VAL A 141 0.89 -17.97 -4.44
CA VAL A 141 0.93 -17.37 -5.78
C VAL A 141 0.23 -18.26 -6.78
N ARG A 142 -0.66 -17.67 -7.57
CA ARG A 142 -1.43 -18.36 -8.63
C ARG A 142 -0.97 -17.90 -10.00
N MET A 143 -1.04 -18.77 -10.97
CA MET A 143 -0.82 -18.46 -12.37
C MET A 143 -1.95 -19.03 -13.24
N ASN A 144 -2.36 -18.25 -14.23
CA ASN A 144 -3.15 -18.71 -15.35
C ASN A 144 -2.33 -18.56 -16.63
N GLY A 145 -2.18 -19.62 -17.40
CA GLY A 145 -1.49 -19.54 -18.69
C GLY A 145 -0.76 -20.83 -19.10
N LEU A 146 -0.03 -20.75 -20.22
CA LEU A 146 0.81 -21.82 -20.72
C LEU A 146 2.06 -21.98 -19.86
N VAL A 147 2.31 -23.20 -19.37
CA VAL A 147 3.54 -23.54 -18.65
C VAL A 147 4.54 -24.15 -19.64
N ILE A 148 5.67 -23.48 -19.84
CA ILE A 148 6.79 -23.97 -20.64
C ILE A 148 7.95 -24.24 -19.68
N GLY A 149 8.41 -25.50 -19.61
CA GLY A 149 9.50 -25.87 -18.68
C GLY A 149 9.01 -25.96 -17.22
N ALA A 150 8.33 -27.05 -16.87
CA ALA A 150 7.73 -27.24 -15.56
C ALA A 150 8.70 -27.02 -14.36
N PRO A 151 9.94 -27.53 -14.33
CA PRO A 151 10.87 -27.30 -13.22
C PRO A 151 11.21 -25.82 -13.05
N GLN A 152 11.54 -25.11 -14.13
CA GLN A 152 11.90 -23.70 -14.09
C GLN A 152 10.74 -22.82 -13.65
N THR A 153 9.52 -23.16 -14.08
CA THR A 153 8.30 -22.48 -13.67
C THR A 153 8.06 -22.68 -12.18
N PHE A 154 8.21 -23.90 -11.67
CA PHE A 154 8.07 -24.18 -10.24
C PHE A 154 9.10 -23.40 -9.40
N GLU A 155 10.38 -23.38 -9.80
CA GLU A 155 11.41 -22.60 -9.11
C GLU A 155 11.09 -21.09 -9.11
N TYR A 156 10.59 -20.56 -10.25
CA TYR A 156 10.19 -19.15 -10.34
C TYR A 156 9.08 -18.82 -9.36
N PHE A 157 8.03 -19.65 -9.29
CA PHE A 157 6.93 -19.44 -8.34
C PHE A 157 7.35 -19.57 -6.90
N ASN A 158 8.25 -20.50 -6.56
CA ASN A 158 8.80 -20.60 -5.22
C ASN A 158 9.56 -19.33 -4.83
N LYS A 159 10.40 -18.80 -5.72
CA LYS A 159 11.09 -17.52 -5.47
C LYS A 159 10.12 -16.36 -5.29
N MET A 160 9.07 -16.29 -6.09
CA MET A 160 8.03 -15.27 -5.99
C MET A 160 7.30 -15.37 -4.64
N GLN A 161 6.92 -16.60 -4.25
CA GLN A 161 6.26 -16.88 -2.98
C GLN A 161 7.15 -16.51 -1.77
N GLU A 162 8.44 -16.82 -1.82
CA GLU A 162 9.39 -16.45 -0.77
C GLU A 162 9.55 -14.91 -0.68
N ARG A 163 9.64 -14.19 -1.80
CA ARG A 163 9.71 -12.71 -1.80
C ARG A 163 8.50 -12.08 -1.09
N ILE A 164 7.30 -12.56 -1.37
CA ILE A 164 6.07 -12.08 -0.72
C ILE A 164 6.09 -12.42 0.76
N SER A 165 6.43 -13.66 1.11
CA SER A 165 6.47 -14.11 2.50
C SER A 165 7.51 -13.35 3.33
N ASP A 166 8.70 -13.14 2.79
CA ASP A 166 9.77 -12.38 3.45
C ASP A 166 9.38 -10.90 3.64
N PHE A 167 8.67 -10.31 2.66
CA PHE A 167 8.14 -8.96 2.81
C PHE A 167 7.15 -8.89 3.97
N ILE A 168 6.14 -9.77 4.02
CA ILE A 168 5.12 -9.77 5.07
C ILE A 168 5.76 -9.97 6.45
N VAL A 169 6.66 -10.94 6.59
CA VAL A 169 7.34 -11.23 7.87
C VAL A 169 8.18 -10.06 8.37
N ARG A 170 8.89 -9.36 7.50
CA ARG A 170 9.69 -8.19 7.91
C ARG A 170 8.87 -6.92 8.18
N THR A 171 7.62 -6.87 7.73
CA THR A 171 6.74 -5.69 7.86
C THR A 171 5.57 -5.90 8.82
N SER A 172 5.47 -7.08 9.43
CA SER A 172 4.44 -7.42 10.42
C SER A 172 5.06 -8.17 11.60
N LYS A 173 4.23 -8.57 12.55
CA LYS A 173 4.62 -9.41 13.70
C LYS A 173 4.31 -10.90 13.47
N MET A 174 3.83 -11.25 12.25
CA MET A 174 3.46 -12.62 11.93
C MET A 174 4.68 -13.50 11.74
N GLU A 175 4.68 -14.65 12.41
CA GLU A 175 5.72 -15.67 12.27
C GLU A 175 5.66 -16.35 10.90
N LYS A 176 6.85 -16.61 10.28
CA LYS A 176 6.96 -17.19 8.92
C LYS A 176 6.25 -18.54 8.79
N ASP A 177 6.37 -19.40 9.80
CA ASP A 177 5.73 -20.72 9.78
C ASP A 177 4.20 -20.63 9.89
N THR A 178 3.70 -19.68 10.67
CA THR A 178 2.26 -19.38 10.73
C THR A 178 1.76 -18.89 9.37
N LEU A 179 2.47 -17.95 8.73
CA LEU A 179 2.12 -17.46 7.40
C LEU A 179 2.07 -18.60 6.37
N LYS A 180 3.09 -19.46 6.33
CA LYS A 180 3.15 -20.64 5.44
C LYS A 180 2.00 -21.62 5.69
N ARG A 181 1.66 -21.89 6.94
CA ARG A 181 0.54 -22.75 7.31
C ARG A 181 -0.80 -22.18 6.81
N LEU A 182 -1.05 -20.89 7.03
CA LEU A 182 -2.26 -20.22 6.58
C LEU A 182 -2.39 -20.21 5.05
N MET A 183 -1.29 -20.01 4.34
CA MET A 183 -1.27 -20.06 2.88
C MET A 183 -1.66 -21.44 2.32
N MET A 184 -1.29 -22.51 3.02
CA MET A 184 -1.47 -23.89 2.54
C MET A 184 -2.72 -24.58 3.10
N GLN A 185 -3.56 -23.86 3.84
CA GLN A 185 -4.82 -24.37 4.40
C GLN A 185 -5.84 -24.68 3.28
N THR A 186 -6.56 -25.80 3.38
CA THR A 186 -7.42 -26.30 2.28
C THR A 186 -8.90 -26.40 2.64
N ASP A 187 -9.27 -26.05 3.85
CA ASP A 187 -10.59 -26.26 4.43
C ASP A 187 -11.46 -24.99 4.53
N GLU A 188 -10.89 -23.81 4.28
CA GLU A 188 -11.63 -22.54 4.37
C GLU A 188 -12.08 -21.97 3.02
N LEU A 189 -11.25 -22.10 1.98
CA LEU A 189 -11.57 -21.60 0.66
C LEU A 189 -12.13 -22.72 -0.21
N LEU A 190 -13.42 -22.67 -0.51
CA LEU A 190 -14.09 -23.60 -1.44
C LEU A 190 -13.28 -23.71 -2.75
N ASN A 191 -12.77 -24.89 -3.05
CA ASN A 191 -11.99 -25.24 -4.24
C ASN A 191 -10.61 -24.57 -4.37
N ASP A 192 -10.02 -24.04 -3.28
CA ASP A 192 -8.71 -23.40 -3.32
C ASP A 192 -7.96 -23.54 -1.98
N MET A 193 -6.68 -23.16 -1.98
CA MET A 193 -5.83 -23.07 -0.78
C MET A 193 -5.78 -21.65 -0.25
N GLY A 194 -5.71 -21.47 1.06
CA GLY A 194 -5.52 -20.22 1.75
C GLY A 194 -6.46 -20.04 2.93
N THR A 195 -6.35 -18.89 3.55
CA THR A 195 -7.12 -18.54 4.76
C THR A 195 -7.72 -17.15 4.63
N ILE A 196 -8.92 -16.98 5.16
CA ILE A 196 -9.59 -15.69 5.30
C ILE A 196 -9.45 -15.27 6.78
N LEU A 197 -8.82 -14.11 7.01
CA LEU A 197 -8.76 -13.48 8.33
C LEU A 197 -9.71 -12.29 8.35
N ILE A 198 -10.52 -12.18 9.40
CA ILE A 198 -11.50 -11.11 9.56
C ILE A 198 -11.13 -10.26 10.78
N GLY A 199 -10.96 -8.95 10.60
CA GLY A 199 -10.76 -7.99 11.68
C GLY A 199 -9.74 -8.45 12.73
N GLU A 200 -10.23 -8.81 13.92
CA GLU A 200 -9.41 -9.22 15.07
C GLU A 200 -8.47 -10.40 14.78
N GLN A 201 -8.86 -11.34 13.94
CA GLN A 201 -8.01 -12.49 13.61
C GLN A 201 -6.69 -12.07 12.94
N ALA A 202 -6.73 -11.01 12.10
CA ALA A 202 -5.51 -10.49 11.48
C ALA A 202 -4.58 -9.85 12.52
N VAL A 203 -5.13 -9.26 13.56
CA VAL A 203 -4.36 -8.65 14.68
C VAL A 203 -3.82 -9.72 15.62
N GLU A 204 -4.64 -10.69 16.02
CA GLU A 204 -4.22 -11.78 16.92
C GLU A 204 -3.05 -12.60 16.34
N LEU A 205 -3.03 -12.79 15.02
CA LEU A 205 -1.95 -13.48 14.31
C LEU A 205 -0.75 -12.57 13.99
N GLY A 206 -0.79 -11.30 14.38
CA GLY A 206 0.29 -10.36 14.20
C GLY A 206 0.47 -9.85 12.76
N LEU A 207 -0.52 -10.04 11.89
CA LEU A 207 -0.47 -9.56 10.51
C LEU A 207 -0.71 -8.05 10.43
N ILE A 208 -1.68 -7.54 11.18
CA ILE A 208 -2.05 -6.12 11.30
C ILE A 208 -1.85 -5.69 12.75
N ASP A 209 -1.53 -4.42 12.97
CA ASP A 209 -1.21 -3.93 14.31
C ASP A 209 -2.45 -3.76 15.18
N GLU A 210 -3.58 -3.25 14.64
CA GLU A 210 -4.75 -2.91 15.45
C GLU A 210 -6.06 -2.96 14.65
N VAL A 211 -7.16 -3.31 15.32
CA VAL A 211 -8.51 -3.12 14.79
C VAL A 211 -8.95 -1.69 15.06
N GLY A 212 -9.39 -0.97 14.02
CA GLY A 212 -9.84 0.40 14.17
C GLY A 212 -10.47 0.98 12.92
N GLY A 213 -10.94 2.20 13.04
CA GLY A 213 -11.54 2.98 11.95
C GLY A 213 -10.65 4.15 11.54
N ILE A 214 -11.25 5.05 10.75
CA ILE A 214 -10.55 6.22 10.21
C ILE A 214 -10.01 7.16 11.31
N SER A 215 -10.78 7.36 12.38
CA SER A 215 -10.36 8.21 13.51
C SER A 215 -9.14 7.65 14.22
N ASP A 216 -9.10 6.34 14.46
CA ASP A 216 -7.99 5.68 15.15
C ASP A 216 -6.72 5.77 14.30
N ALA A 217 -6.85 5.48 13.01
CA ALA A 217 -5.76 5.53 12.05
C ALA A 217 -5.18 6.94 11.90
N LEU A 218 -6.01 7.98 11.84
CA LEU A 218 -5.57 9.37 11.74
C LEU A 218 -4.91 9.86 13.03
N ASN A 219 -5.47 9.54 14.20
CA ASN A 219 -4.86 9.86 15.49
C ASN A 219 -3.47 9.22 15.63
N LYS A 220 -3.34 7.97 15.16
CA LYS A 220 -2.05 7.27 15.14
C LYS A 220 -1.06 7.95 14.23
N LEU A 221 -1.47 8.36 13.02
CA LEU A 221 -0.61 9.06 12.08
C LEU A 221 -0.11 10.39 12.65
N GLU A 222 -0.98 11.20 13.24
CA GLU A 222 -0.60 12.44 13.91
C GLU A 222 0.39 12.19 15.06
N SER A 223 0.17 11.13 15.86
CA SER A 223 1.11 10.74 16.91
C SER A 223 2.49 10.39 16.35
N LEU A 224 2.57 9.67 15.23
CA LEU A 224 3.84 9.31 14.59
C LEU A 224 4.55 10.53 13.98
N ILE A 225 3.80 11.48 13.43
CA ILE A 225 4.34 12.75 12.92
C ILE A 225 4.98 13.54 14.06
N ASN A 226 4.28 13.69 15.18
CA ASN A 226 4.77 14.44 16.33
C ASN A 226 6.02 13.81 16.94
N LEU A 227 6.03 12.48 17.12
CA LEU A 227 7.20 11.74 17.61
C LEU A 227 8.44 11.92 16.70
N LYS A 228 8.22 11.95 15.39
CA LYS A 228 9.33 12.20 14.44
C LYS A 228 9.88 13.62 14.58
N ALA A 229 9.02 14.63 14.72
CA ALA A 229 9.41 16.00 14.89
C ALA A 229 10.22 16.21 16.20
N GLU A 230 9.80 15.60 17.30
CA GLU A 230 10.52 15.64 18.58
C GLU A 230 11.92 15.01 18.47
N ASN A 231 12.05 13.87 17.80
CA ASN A 231 13.34 13.20 17.60
C ASN A 231 14.31 14.00 16.71
N VAL A 232 13.82 14.77 15.76
CA VAL A 232 14.66 15.67 14.93
C VAL A 232 15.21 16.81 15.79
N ASN A 233 14.37 17.46 16.61
CA ASN A 233 14.77 18.56 17.48
C ASN A 233 15.83 18.13 18.51
N LEU A 234 15.68 16.95 19.14
CA LEU A 234 16.65 16.42 20.10
C LEU A 234 18.03 16.13 19.48
N ASN A 235 18.07 15.77 18.20
CA ASN A 235 19.33 15.50 17.50
C ASN A 235 20.06 16.78 17.05
N ASP A 236 19.33 17.89 16.86
CA ASP A 236 19.93 19.19 16.51
C ASP A 236 20.48 19.90 17.74
N ASP A 237 19.79 19.86 18.89
CA ASP A 237 20.27 20.45 20.16
C ASP A 237 21.55 19.77 20.67
N GLY A 238 21.76 18.46 20.37
CA GLY A 238 22.98 17.75 20.77
C GLY A 238 24.24 18.05 19.94
N LYS A 239 24.15 18.87 18.89
CA LYS A 239 25.31 19.26 18.05
C LYS A 239 25.88 20.63 18.37
N GLU A 240 25.24 21.45 19.23
CA GLU A 240 25.73 22.76 19.61
C GLU A 240 26.71 22.77 20.80
N ASP A 241 26.81 21.66 21.56
CA ASP A 241 27.66 21.59 22.76
C ASP A 241 29.11 21.09 22.50
N ASP A 242 29.47 20.79 21.26
CA ASP A 242 30.82 20.31 20.89
C ASP A 242 31.63 21.30 20.01
N LYS A 243 31.50 22.61 20.27
CA LYS A 243 32.36 23.63 19.64
C LYS A 243 33.07 24.54 20.65
#